data_bd59351ad9439a0d758c4c595730a079
#
_entry.id   bd59351ad9439a0d758c4c595730a079
#
_cell.length_a   1.000
_cell.length_b   1.000
_cell.length_c   1.000
_cell.angle_alpha   90.00
_cell.angle_beta   90.00
_cell.angle_gamma   90.00
#
_symmetry.space_group_name_H-M   'P 1'
#
loop_
_entity.id
_entity.type
_entity.pdbx_description
1 polymer ?
#
loop_
_entity_poly.entity_id
_entity_poly.type
_entity_poly.pdbx_seq_one_letter_code
_entity_poly.pdbx_strand_id
1 'polypeptide(L)'
;MINIIGGDYKKTNLNVPLSGVRPTSSNKREAIFSTIESFVLKYNINFYHKNCVLDLFAGSGALGLEAISRGMKYGYFYENNVNVISCLIENCKKICINDNFEIKKENILENNFLEIKNKIGLVFIDPPYAINPFEKLLIKIDKSKILSNCAILILEHSISLEFSIPSNFKIFKTKKYKKTKISYLIYKDN
;
A
#
# COMPACT_ATOMS: atom_id res chain seq x y z
N MET A 1 -15.38 -4.23 12.73
CA MET A 1 -14.46 -3.19 13.24
C MET A 1 -13.06 -3.58 12.82
N ILE A 2 -12.28 -2.66 12.32
CA ILE A 2 -10.89 -2.90 11.92
C ILE A 2 -10.02 -2.12 12.90
N ASN A 3 -8.88 -2.69 13.30
CA ASN A 3 -7.92 -2.01 14.16
C ASN A 3 -6.52 -2.11 13.59
N ILE A 4 -5.66 -1.20 13.98
CA ILE A 4 -4.21 -1.27 13.74
C ILE A 4 -3.64 -2.45 14.55
N ILE A 5 -2.79 -3.25 13.91
CA ILE A 5 -2.30 -4.52 14.45
C ILE A 5 -0.93 -4.35 15.14
N GLY A 6 -0.08 -3.48 14.61
CA GLY A 6 1.29 -3.29 15.09
C GLY A 6 1.73 -1.83 15.13
N GLY A 7 2.94 -1.57 15.64
CA GLY A 7 3.54 -0.24 15.73
C GLY A 7 2.96 0.63 16.86
N ASP A 8 3.24 1.94 16.78
CA ASP A 8 2.95 2.91 17.85
C ASP A 8 1.46 3.11 18.11
N TYR A 9 0.63 2.90 17.09
CA TYR A 9 -0.83 3.07 17.15
C TYR A 9 -1.59 1.74 17.24
N LYS A 10 -0.93 0.68 17.69
CA LYS A 10 -1.56 -0.65 17.87
C LYS A 10 -2.86 -0.57 18.68
N LYS A 11 -3.88 -1.30 18.25
CA LYS A 11 -5.25 -1.34 18.81
C LYS A 11 -6.12 -0.11 18.50
N THR A 12 -5.63 0.92 17.81
CA THR A 12 -6.49 2.02 17.36
C THR A 12 -7.55 1.52 16.40
N ASN A 13 -8.82 1.82 16.69
CA ASN A 13 -9.95 1.43 15.87
C ASN A 13 -10.09 2.34 14.64
N LEU A 14 -10.14 1.73 13.48
CA LEU A 14 -10.41 2.42 12.21
C LEU A 14 -11.89 2.31 11.85
N ASN A 15 -12.44 3.39 11.33
CA ASN A 15 -13.76 3.42 10.75
C ASN A 15 -13.77 2.62 9.44
N VAL A 16 -14.91 2.01 9.12
CA VAL A 16 -15.11 1.26 7.88
C VAL A 16 -16.25 1.93 7.13
N PRO A 17 -16.10 2.21 5.83
CA PRO A 17 -17.20 2.74 5.02
C PRO A 17 -18.40 1.81 5.05
N LEU A 18 -19.61 2.38 5.10
CA LEU A 18 -20.86 1.62 5.15
C LEU A 18 -21.12 0.80 3.88
N SER A 19 -20.56 1.21 2.75
CA SER A 19 -20.69 0.54 1.44
C SER A 19 -19.45 0.77 0.58
N GLY A 20 -19.25 -0.10 -0.42
CA GLY A 20 -18.27 0.11 -1.50
C GLY A 20 -16.86 -0.42 -1.27
N VAL A 21 -16.48 -0.79 -0.06
CA VAL A 21 -15.13 -1.33 0.21
C VAL A 21 -15.22 -2.56 1.11
N ARG A 22 -14.62 -3.67 0.66
CA ARG A 22 -14.39 -4.83 1.52
C ARG A 22 -13.01 -4.67 2.16
N PRO A 23 -12.93 -4.44 3.48
CA PRO A 23 -11.63 -4.23 4.12
C PRO A 23 -10.79 -5.51 4.08
N THR A 24 -9.50 -5.34 3.86
CA THR A 24 -8.52 -6.42 4.02
C THR A 24 -8.56 -6.95 5.46
N SER A 25 -8.81 -8.25 5.64
CA SER A 25 -8.95 -8.85 6.96
C SER A 25 -7.71 -8.66 7.84
N SER A 26 -7.88 -8.61 9.16
CA SER A 26 -6.76 -8.46 10.11
C SER A 26 -5.69 -9.53 9.91
N ASN A 27 -6.10 -10.81 9.74
CA ASN A 27 -5.16 -11.91 9.51
C ASN A 27 -4.35 -11.72 8.21
N LYS A 28 -4.98 -11.19 7.16
CA LYS A 28 -4.29 -10.93 5.89
C LYS A 28 -3.29 -9.78 6.04
N ARG A 29 -3.67 -8.69 6.71
CA ARG A 29 -2.77 -7.57 7.00
C ARG A 29 -1.58 -8.01 7.86
N GLU A 30 -1.82 -8.76 8.91
CA GLU A 30 -0.76 -9.34 9.73
C GLU A 30 0.21 -10.18 8.90
N ALA A 31 -0.30 -11.06 8.04
CA ALA A 31 0.51 -11.88 7.15
C ALA A 31 1.31 -11.06 6.13
N ILE A 32 0.77 -9.92 5.67
CA ILE A 32 1.49 -8.98 4.80
C ILE A 32 2.67 -8.38 5.55
N PHE A 33 2.42 -7.75 6.68
CA PHE A 33 3.47 -7.05 7.42
C PHE A 33 4.52 -8.00 8.00
N SER A 34 4.15 -9.17 8.51
CA SER A 34 5.12 -10.21 8.93
C SER A 34 6.03 -10.65 7.79
N THR A 35 5.53 -10.69 6.55
CA THR A 35 6.35 -11.02 5.38
C THR A 35 7.33 -9.88 5.05
N ILE A 36 6.87 -8.62 5.11
CA ILE A 36 7.73 -7.44 4.93
C ILE A 36 8.83 -7.42 6.00
N GLU A 37 8.47 -7.56 7.27
CA GLU A 37 9.41 -7.56 8.39
C GLU A 37 10.46 -8.65 8.27
N SER A 38 10.04 -9.88 7.94
CA SER A 38 10.96 -11.01 7.71
C SER A 38 11.95 -10.70 6.58
N PHE A 39 11.49 -10.05 5.51
CA PHE A 39 12.35 -9.65 4.40
C PHE A 39 13.34 -8.56 4.82
N VAL A 40 12.85 -7.50 5.48
CA VAL A 40 13.65 -6.38 5.96
C VAL A 40 14.74 -6.83 6.92
N LEU A 41 14.41 -7.71 7.86
CA LEU A 41 15.36 -8.29 8.82
C LEU A 41 16.43 -9.14 8.10
N LYS A 42 16.01 -10.02 7.18
CA LYS A 42 16.92 -10.89 6.43
C LYS A 42 18.00 -10.12 5.67
N TYR A 43 17.66 -8.96 5.12
CA TYR A 43 18.57 -8.16 4.30
C TYR A 43 19.15 -6.95 5.04
N ASN A 44 18.89 -6.84 6.36
CA ASN A 44 19.35 -5.74 7.23
C ASN A 44 19.06 -4.34 6.65
N ILE A 45 17.84 -4.14 6.15
CA ILE A 45 17.41 -2.91 5.50
C ILE A 45 16.80 -1.98 6.55
N ASN A 46 17.29 -0.74 6.67
CA ASN A 46 16.59 0.29 7.45
C ASN A 46 15.41 0.82 6.63
N PHE A 47 14.27 0.14 6.76
CA PHE A 47 13.13 0.27 5.85
C PHE A 47 12.11 1.33 6.29
N TYR A 48 11.62 1.24 7.51
CA TYR A 48 10.48 2.06 7.94
C TYR A 48 10.82 3.55 8.10
N HIS A 49 11.73 3.91 8.97
CA HIS A 49 11.98 5.29 9.37
C HIS A 49 12.59 6.22 8.32
N LYS A 50 12.96 5.70 7.16
CA LYS A 50 13.54 6.48 6.05
C LYS A 50 12.60 6.68 4.88
N ASN A 51 11.57 5.86 4.77
CA ASN A 51 10.72 5.77 3.60
C ASN A 51 9.28 6.24 3.87
N CYS A 52 8.57 6.49 2.78
CA CYS A 52 7.14 6.78 2.78
C CYS A 52 6.36 5.60 2.20
N VAL A 53 5.06 5.53 2.51
CA VAL A 53 4.13 4.56 1.94
C VAL A 53 3.23 5.22 0.90
N LEU A 54 2.94 4.49 -0.16
CA LEU A 54 2.00 4.84 -1.22
C LEU A 54 0.91 3.78 -1.30
N ASP A 55 -0.33 4.17 -0.99
CA ASP A 55 -1.50 3.29 -1.06
C ASP A 55 -2.40 3.75 -2.22
N LEU A 56 -2.41 2.98 -3.32
CA LEU A 56 -3.01 3.40 -4.59
C LEU A 56 -4.51 3.14 -4.69
N PHE A 57 -5.07 2.37 -3.77
CA PHE A 57 -6.50 2.07 -3.65
C PHE A 57 -6.85 2.03 -2.16
N ALA A 58 -6.70 3.18 -1.50
CA ALA A 58 -6.59 3.26 -0.05
C ALA A 58 -7.83 2.78 0.71
N GLY A 59 -9.02 2.95 0.16
CA GLY A 59 -10.24 2.58 0.86
C GLY A 59 -10.33 3.24 2.23
N SER A 60 -10.41 2.45 3.29
CA SER A 60 -10.37 2.95 4.68
C SER A 60 -8.99 3.40 5.16
N GLY A 61 -7.94 3.21 4.35
CA GLY A 61 -6.55 3.49 4.70
C GLY A 61 -5.86 2.40 5.52
N ALA A 62 -6.49 1.24 5.72
CA ALA A 62 -6.03 0.25 6.68
C ALA A 62 -4.61 -0.28 6.44
N LEU A 63 -4.16 -0.41 5.18
CA LEU A 63 -2.80 -0.86 4.84
C LEU A 63 -1.78 0.26 5.01
N GLY A 64 -2.03 1.43 4.43
CA GLY A 64 -1.12 2.57 4.54
C GLY A 64 -0.98 3.08 5.98
N LEU A 65 -2.08 3.14 6.75
CA LEU A 65 -2.05 3.54 8.16
C LEU A 65 -1.34 2.53 9.07
N GLU A 66 -1.46 1.23 8.79
CA GLU A 66 -0.67 0.20 9.46
C GLU A 66 0.83 0.41 9.20
N ALA A 67 1.22 0.78 7.96
CA ALA A 67 2.61 1.09 7.62
C ALA A 67 3.13 2.32 8.37
N ILE A 68 2.32 3.38 8.48
CA ILE A 68 2.66 4.58 9.28
C ILE A 68 2.83 4.20 10.75
N SER A 69 1.90 3.43 11.32
CA SER A 69 1.99 2.94 12.69
C SER A 69 3.29 2.17 12.96
N ARG A 70 3.84 1.48 11.96
CA ARG A 70 5.11 0.74 12.04
C ARG A 70 6.35 1.60 11.73
N GLY A 71 6.18 2.91 11.57
CA GLY A 71 7.27 3.86 11.46
C GLY A 71 7.53 4.42 10.06
N MET A 72 6.64 4.22 9.07
CA MET A 72 6.75 4.95 7.81
C MET A 72 6.56 6.44 8.04
N LYS A 73 7.43 7.24 7.41
CA LYS A 73 7.55 8.68 7.68
C LYS A 73 6.36 9.49 7.22
N TYR A 74 5.78 9.10 6.09
CA TYR A 74 4.70 9.80 5.42
C TYR A 74 3.84 8.84 4.61
N GLY A 75 2.55 9.12 4.44
CA GLY A 75 1.62 8.32 3.65
C GLY A 75 0.97 9.12 2.54
N TYR A 76 1.04 8.60 1.31
CA TYR A 76 0.25 9.06 0.17
C TYR A 76 -0.87 8.07 -0.10
N PHE A 77 -2.11 8.55 -0.06
CA PHE A 77 -3.31 7.74 -0.22
C PHE A 77 -4.10 8.18 -1.44
N TYR A 78 -4.28 7.29 -2.41
CA TYR A 78 -5.14 7.53 -3.56
C TYR A 78 -6.48 6.84 -3.36
N GLU A 79 -7.56 7.62 -3.43
CA GLU A 79 -8.93 7.13 -3.34
C GLU A 79 -9.85 8.06 -4.17
N ASN A 80 -10.66 7.48 -5.06
CA ASN A 80 -11.55 8.24 -5.92
C ASN A 80 -13.03 8.16 -5.51
N ASN A 81 -13.39 7.26 -4.59
CA ASN A 81 -14.76 7.11 -4.13
C ASN A 81 -15.08 8.14 -3.04
N VAL A 82 -15.88 9.14 -3.39
CA VAL A 82 -16.25 10.24 -2.49
C VAL A 82 -16.89 9.77 -1.17
N ASN A 83 -17.63 8.65 -1.21
CA ASN A 83 -18.27 8.08 -0.02
C ASN A 83 -17.27 7.41 0.95
N VAL A 84 -16.07 7.13 0.48
CA VAL A 84 -15.00 6.49 1.25
C VAL A 84 -14.01 7.50 1.80
N ILE A 85 -13.80 8.62 1.08
CA ILE A 85 -12.80 9.64 1.40
C ILE A 85 -13.01 10.24 2.80
N SER A 86 -14.24 10.51 3.22
CA SER A 86 -14.52 11.04 4.57
C SER A 86 -14.04 10.08 5.67
N CYS A 87 -14.32 8.80 5.50
CA CYS A 87 -13.85 7.75 6.40
C CYS A 87 -12.31 7.65 6.42
N LEU A 88 -11.67 7.74 5.25
CA LEU A 88 -10.21 7.76 5.13
C LEU A 88 -9.60 8.96 5.86
N ILE A 89 -10.15 10.16 5.69
CA ILE A 89 -9.70 11.38 6.39
C ILE A 89 -9.79 11.20 7.90
N GLU A 90 -10.92 10.71 8.42
CA GLU A 90 -11.09 10.47 9.86
C GLU A 90 -10.08 9.46 10.38
N ASN A 91 -9.80 8.39 9.66
CA ASN A 91 -8.82 7.39 10.05
C ASN A 91 -7.40 7.94 10.01
N CYS A 92 -7.05 8.73 8.99
CA CYS A 92 -5.76 9.42 8.93
C CYS A 92 -5.54 10.32 10.15
N LYS A 93 -6.53 11.11 10.54
CA LYS A 93 -6.44 11.98 11.71
C LYS A 93 -6.24 11.25 13.04
N LYS A 94 -6.63 9.98 13.14
CA LYS A 94 -6.39 9.15 14.34
C LYS A 94 -4.93 8.66 14.46
N ILE A 95 -4.24 8.52 13.33
CA ILE A 95 -2.92 7.89 13.25
C ILE A 95 -1.84 8.91 12.87
N CYS A 96 -2.15 9.85 11.97
CA CYS A 96 -1.20 10.80 11.42
C CYS A 96 -1.28 12.13 12.19
N ILE A 97 -0.96 12.10 13.48
CA ILE A 97 -1.07 13.27 14.38
C ILE A 97 -0.12 14.43 14.03
N ASN A 98 0.89 14.20 13.20
CA ASN A 98 1.86 15.21 12.74
C ASN A 98 1.61 15.64 11.29
N ASP A 99 0.39 15.53 10.79
CA ASP A 99 0.03 15.82 9.39
C ASP A 99 0.93 15.13 8.36
N ASN A 100 1.42 13.93 8.70
CA ASN A 100 2.34 13.16 7.88
C ASN A 100 1.61 12.29 6.84
N PHE A 101 0.60 12.86 6.19
CA PHE A 101 -0.16 12.20 5.14
C PHE A 101 -0.69 13.18 4.09
N GLU A 102 -0.97 12.64 2.92
CA GLU A 102 -1.68 13.33 1.85
C GLU A 102 -2.71 12.40 1.20
N ILE A 103 -3.94 12.90 1.02
CA ILE A 103 -5.00 12.17 0.31
C ILE A 103 -5.20 12.80 -1.07
N LYS A 104 -4.95 12.00 -2.11
CA LYS A 104 -5.22 12.32 -3.51
C LYS A 104 -6.60 11.77 -3.88
N LYS A 105 -7.57 12.68 -4.06
CA LYS A 105 -8.96 12.36 -4.43
C LYS A 105 -9.07 12.15 -5.94
N GLU A 106 -8.32 11.19 -6.46
CA GLU A 106 -8.07 11.05 -7.88
C GLU A 106 -8.10 9.58 -8.32
N ASN A 107 -8.46 9.38 -9.59
CA ASN A 107 -8.27 8.08 -10.23
C ASN A 107 -6.80 7.90 -10.63
N ILE A 108 -6.07 7.07 -9.91
CA ILE A 108 -4.65 6.82 -10.14
C ILE A 108 -4.35 6.27 -11.54
N LEU A 109 -5.33 5.69 -12.23
CA LEU A 109 -5.16 5.18 -13.58
C LEU A 109 -5.06 6.30 -14.63
N GLU A 110 -5.59 7.48 -14.33
CA GLU A 110 -5.64 8.64 -15.23
C GLU A 110 -4.53 9.65 -14.93
N ASN A 111 -4.15 9.79 -13.66
CA ASN A 111 -3.21 10.81 -13.18
C ASN A 111 -1.78 10.31 -13.04
N ASN A 112 -0.81 11.22 -12.90
CA ASN A 112 0.61 10.94 -12.74
C ASN A 112 1.08 11.20 -11.31
N PHE A 113 2.24 10.63 -10.92
CA PHE A 113 2.86 10.79 -9.59
C PHE A 113 3.71 12.06 -9.45
N LEU A 114 3.49 13.08 -10.29
CA LEU A 114 4.37 14.26 -10.39
C LEU A 114 4.51 15.05 -9.08
N GLU A 115 3.54 14.96 -8.19
CA GLU A 115 3.52 15.70 -6.92
C GLU A 115 4.14 14.95 -5.74
N ILE A 116 4.54 13.68 -5.92
CA ILE A 116 5.19 12.92 -4.85
C ILE A 116 6.65 13.37 -4.72
N LYS A 117 6.95 14.10 -3.65
CA LYS A 117 8.28 14.65 -3.38
C LYS A 117 9.21 13.70 -2.64
N ASN A 118 8.65 12.77 -1.88
CA ASN A 118 9.41 11.86 -1.03
C ASN A 118 9.68 10.53 -1.72
N LYS A 119 10.78 9.87 -1.36
CA LYS A 119 11.05 8.51 -1.84
C LYS A 119 10.11 7.51 -1.18
N ILE A 120 9.50 6.66 -2.01
CA ILE A 120 8.54 5.64 -1.61
C ILE A 120 9.28 4.31 -1.39
N GLY A 121 9.16 3.75 -0.20
CA GLY A 121 9.72 2.44 0.12
C GLY A 121 8.69 1.32 0.12
N LEU A 122 7.41 1.65 0.29
CA LEU A 122 6.33 0.66 0.32
C LEU A 122 5.16 1.14 -0.53
N VAL A 123 4.69 0.26 -1.43
CA VAL A 123 3.53 0.52 -2.28
C VAL A 123 2.49 -0.57 -2.08
N PHE A 124 1.24 -0.20 -1.87
CA PHE A 124 0.09 -1.09 -1.91
C PHE A 124 -0.72 -0.90 -3.18
N ILE A 125 -1.07 -1.99 -3.85
CA ILE A 125 -1.90 -2.04 -5.06
C ILE A 125 -2.97 -3.12 -4.83
N ASP A 126 -4.11 -2.71 -4.27
CA ASP A 126 -5.27 -3.59 -3.96
C ASP A 126 -6.52 -3.04 -4.66
N PRO A 127 -6.60 -3.14 -6.00
CA PRO A 127 -7.69 -2.58 -6.79
C PRO A 127 -8.98 -3.39 -6.63
N PRO A 128 -10.14 -2.80 -6.97
CA PRO A 128 -11.38 -3.57 -7.14
C PRO A 128 -11.18 -4.71 -8.16
N TYR A 129 -11.75 -5.88 -7.87
CA TYR A 129 -11.55 -7.11 -8.68
C TYR A 129 -11.98 -6.99 -10.16
N ALA A 130 -12.78 -5.99 -10.50
CA ALA A 130 -13.26 -5.77 -11.86
C ALA A 130 -12.21 -5.21 -12.83
N ILE A 131 -11.05 -4.74 -12.32
CA ILE A 131 -10.03 -4.09 -13.12
C ILE A 131 -8.67 -4.81 -13.02
N ASN A 132 -7.89 -4.72 -14.10
CA ASN A 132 -6.50 -5.17 -14.13
C ASN A 132 -5.56 -3.98 -14.39
N PRO A 133 -5.16 -3.23 -13.37
CA PRO A 133 -4.33 -2.06 -13.54
C PRO A 133 -2.83 -2.35 -13.41
N PHE A 134 -2.41 -3.57 -13.08
CA PHE A 134 -1.08 -3.87 -12.53
C PHE A 134 0.04 -3.51 -13.49
N GLU A 135 0.00 -3.99 -14.72
CA GLU A 135 1.05 -3.70 -15.71
C GLU A 135 1.18 -2.20 -15.97
N LYS A 136 0.04 -1.51 -16.21
CA LYS A 136 0.01 -0.06 -16.42
C LYS A 136 0.58 0.71 -15.23
N LEU A 137 0.20 0.32 -13.99
CA LEU A 137 0.68 0.98 -12.77
C LEU A 137 2.16 0.70 -12.52
N LEU A 138 2.64 -0.54 -12.72
CA LEU A 138 4.05 -0.86 -12.55
C LEU A 138 4.94 -0.08 -13.51
N ILE A 139 4.55 0.03 -14.79
CA ILE A 139 5.26 0.85 -15.79
C ILE A 139 5.25 2.33 -15.37
N LYS A 140 4.12 2.84 -14.92
CA LYS A 140 3.95 4.23 -14.48
C LYS A 140 4.80 4.56 -13.26
N ILE A 141 4.82 3.67 -12.26
CA ILE A 141 5.63 3.80 -11.05
C ILE A 141 7.13 3.78 -11.40
N ASP A 142 7.55 2.85 -12.26
CA ASP A 142 8.94 2.75 -12.70
C ASP A 142 9.42 4.02 -13.41
N LYS A 143 8.61 4.52 -14.34
CA LYS A 143 8.91 5.77 -15.07
C LYS A 143 8.95 7.01 -14.19
N SER A 144 8.18 7.04 -13.11
CA SER A 144 8.09 8.21 -12.21
C SER A 144 9.33 8.42 -11.35
N LYS A 145 10.18 7.38 -11.20
CA LYS A 145 11.41 7.42 -10.38
C LYS A 145 11.18 7.82 -8.91
N ILE A 146 9.95 7.62 -8.40
CA ILE A 146 9.61 7.94 -7.00
C ILE A 146 10.09 6.87 -6.02
N LEU A 147 10.39 5.65 -6.48
CA LEU A 147 10.77 4.57 -5.60
C LEU A 147 12.17 4.75 -5.01
N SER A 148 12.33 4.34 -3.76
CA SER A 148 13.65 4.11 -3.17
C SER A 148 14.23 2.79 -3.70
N ASN A 149 15.55 2.66 -3.68
CA ASN A 149 16.17 1.36 -3.93
C ASN A 149 15.69 0.34 -2.89
N CYS A 150 15.42 -0.87 -3.32
CA CYS A 150 14.80 -1.94 -2.51
C CYS A 150 13.37 -1.63 -2.02
N ALA A 151 12.64 -0.73 -2.69
CA ALA A 151 11.22 -0.54 -2.40
C ALA A 151 10.45 -1.85 -2.57
N ILE A 152 9.49 -2.07 -1.68
CA ILE A 152 8.62 -3.25 -1.69
C ILE A 152 7.25 -2.86 -2.22
N LEU A 153 6.73 -3.65 -3.17
CA LEU A 153 5.39 -3.48 -3.71
C LEU A 153 4.54 -4.70 -3.36
N ILE A 154 3.35 -4.46 -2.86
CA ILE A 154 2.38 -5.49 -2.45
C ILE A 154 1.18 -5.40 -3.39
N LEU A 155 0.98 -6.44 -4.19
CA LEU A 155 -0.09 -6.51 -5.17
C LEU A 155 -1.10 -7.59 -4.74
N GLU A 156 -2.35 -7.22 -4.49
CA GLU A 156 -3.44 -8.17 -4.30
C GLU A 156 -4.22 -8.34 -5.60
N HIS A 157 -4.32 -9.56 -6.10
CA HIS A 157 -5.00 -9.85 -7.36
C HIS A 157 -5.63 -11.25 -7.41
N SER A 158 -6.50 -11.52 -8.39
CA SER A 158 -7.05 -12.85 -8.62
C SER A 158 -5.94 -13.87 -8.90
N ILE A 159 -6.15 -15.12 -8.49
CA ILE A 159 -5.21 -16.22 -8.80
C ILE A 159 -5.07 -16.43 -10.31
N SER A 160 -6.17 -16.27 -11.06
CA SER A 160 -6.22 -16.46 -12.50
C SER A 160 -5.71 -15.27 -13.32
N LEU A 161 -5.42 -14.13 -12.66
CA LEU A 161 -4.99 -12.94 -13.36
C LEU A 161 -3.50 -13.03 -13.71
N GLU A 162 -3.20 -12.79 -14.98
CA GLU A 162 -1.84 -12.67 -15.51
C GLU A 162 -1.58 -11.22 -15.96
N PHE A 163 -0.37 -10.74 -15.75
CA PHE A 163 0.11 -9.42 -16.20
C PHE A 163 1.62 -9.42 -16.28
N SER A 164 2.16 -8.57 -17.15
CA SER A 164 3.61 -8.41 -17.30
C SER A 164 4.19 -7.60 -16.14
N ILE A 165 5.39 -7.98 -15.72
CA ILE A 165 6.14 -7.28 -14.67
C ILE A 165 7.40 -6.69 -15.32
N PRO A 166 7.60 -5.36 -15.30
CA PRO A 166 8.82 -4.73 -15.82
C PRO A 166 10.08 -5.26 -15.15
N SER A 167 11.21 -5.27 -15.87
CA SER A 167 12.48 -5.89 -15.45
C SER A 167 13.05 -5.35 -14.14
N ASN A 168 12.74 -4.09 -13.80
CA ASN A 168 13.17 -3.47 -12.53
C ASN A 168 12.45 -4.02 -11.30
N PHE A 169 11.40 -4.85 -11.48
CA PHE A 169 10.67 -5.48 -10.39
C PHE A 169 10.88 -6.98 -10.38
N LYS A 170 11.13 -7.55 -9.21
CA LYS A 170 11.29 -9.00 -9.03
C LYS A 170 10.34 -9.51 -7.95
N ILE A 171 9.54 -10.54 -8.25
CA ILE A 171 8.75 -11.23 -7.23
C ILE A 171 9.71 -11.99 -6.31
N PHE A 172 9.65 -11.72 -5.01
CA PHE A 172 10.42 -12.49 -4.01
C PHE A 172 9.54 -13.41 -3.16
N LYS A 173 8.22 -13.17 -3.14
CA LYS A 173 7.26 -14.00 -2.41
C LYS A 173 5.89 -13.94 -3.05
N THR A 174 5.12 -15.02 -2.93
CA THR A 174 3.68 -15.06 -3.25
C THR A 174 2.95 -15.84 -2.18
N LYS A 175 1.79 -15.34 -1.73
CA LYS A 175 0.87 -16.03 -0.81
C LYS A 175 -0.50 -16.14 -1.45
N LYS A 176 -1.09 -17.34 -1.45
CA LYS A 176 -2.44 -17.60 -1.99
C LYS A 176 -3.48 -17.55 -0.89
N TYR A 177 -4.64 -16.96 -1.17
CA TYR A 177 -5.80 -16.83 -0.28
C TYR A 177 -7.08 -17.13 -1.06
N LYS A 178 -7.62 -18.34 -0.94
CA LYS A 178 -8.84 -18.79 -1.66
C LYS A 178 -8.83 -18.40 -3.15
N LYS A 179 -9.46 -17.28 -3.51
CA LYS A 179 -9.60 -16.79 -4.89
C LYS A 179 -8.59 -15.69 -5.27
N THR A 180 -7.79 -15.21 -4.31
CA THR A 180 -6.79 -14.16 -4.52
C THR A 180 -5.39 -14.61 -4.18
N LYS A 181 -4.40 -13.90 -4.69
CA LYS A 181 -3.00 -14.04 -4.27
C LYS A 181 -2.42 -12.65 -3.99
N ILE A 182 -1.46 -12.63 -3.09
CA ILE A 182 -0.64 -11.45 -2.81
C ILE A 182 0.75 -11.72 -3.35
N SER A 183 1.18 -10.89 -4.30
CA SER A 183 2.52 -10.89 -4.85
C SER A 183 3.35 -9.79 -4.20
N TYR A 184 4.52 -10.16 -3.72
CA TYR A 184 5.49 -9.27 -3.06
C TYR A 184 6.64 -9.04 -4.03
N LEU A 185 6.78 -7.81 -4.49
CA LEU A 185 7.84 -7.43 -5.41
C LEU A 185 8.87 -6.56 -4.71
N ILE A 186 10.11 -6.69 -5.15
CA ILE A 186 11.18 -5.76 -4.82
C ILE A 186 11.58 -4.98 -6.06
N TYR A 187 11.76 -3.66 -5.90
CA TYR A 187 12.29 -2.79 -6.92
C TYR A 187 13.81 -2.74 -6.86
N LYS A 188 14.46 -2.83 -8.00
CA LYS A 188 15.89 -2.62 -8.15
C LYS A 188 16.09 -1.56 -9.22
N ASP A 189 16.64 -0.42 -8.83
CA ASP A 189 17.10 0.60 -9.78
C ASP A 189 18.36 0.05 -10.49
N ASN A 190 18.26 -0.09 -11.82
CA ASN A 190 19.35 -0.56 -12.68
C ASN A 190 20.24 0.61 -13.11
#